data_84c33a8c5fa860fb058294b0c2ea2669
#
_entry.id   84c33a8c5fa860fb058294b0c2ea2669
#
_cell.length_a   1.000
_cell.length_b   1.000
_cell.length_c   1.000
_cell.angle_alpha   90.00
_cell.angle_beta   90.00
_cell.angle_gamma   90.00
#
_symmetry.space_group_name_H-M   'P 1'
#
loop_
_entity.id
_entity.type
_entity.pdbx_description
1 polymer ?
#
loop_
_entity_poly.entity_id
_entity_poly.type
_entity_poly.pdbx_seq_one_letter_code
_entity_poly.pdbx_strand_id
1 'polypeptide(L)'
;NKTYIWWHVAVGFLLFGIGYLYAGPHMGGSLVIYGLFIRMMLVWHITWAVNSVTHVWGYRTYETTDDSRNNWLVAFFAVGEGWHNNHHAFPACARAGHRWWEIDISYLVVIWPLKMIRIIWDVNDKLPDKSKRLGT
;
A
#
# COMPACT_ATOMS: atom_id res chain seq x y z
N ASN A 1 7.47 5.80 -18.87
CA ASN A 1 6.26 6.54 -19.21
C ASN A 1 6.57 8.05 -19.20
N LYS A 2 6.65 8.69 -20.38
CA LYS A 2 7.04 10.11 -20.52
C LYS A 2 6.04 11.10 -19.92
N THR A 3 4.80 10.64 -19.63
CA THR A 3 3.73 11.48 -19.06
C THR A 3 3.81 11.60 -17.54
N TYR A 4 4.55 10.73 -16.87
CA TYR A 4 4.62 10.68 -15.40
C TYR A 4 5.06 12.01 -14.77
N ILE A 5 6.09 12.64 -15.33
CA ILE A 5 6.62 13.90 -14.80
C ILE A 5 5.60 15.05 -14.91
N TRP A 6 4.84 15.08 -16.00
CA TRP A 6 3.85 16.14 -16.22
C TRP A 6 2.69 16.08 -15.22
N TRP A 7 2.31 14.87 -14.78
CA TRP A 7 1.32 14.72 -13.70
C TRP A 7 1.83 15.30 -12.38
N HIS A 8 3.09 15.11 -12.04
CA HIS A 8 3.67 15.71 -10.82
C HIS A 8 3.77 17.22 -10.92
N VAL A 9 4.12 17.73 -12.07
CA VAL A 9 4.13 19.18 -12.34
C VAL A 9 2.72 19.76 -12.21
N ALA A 10 1.71 19.14 -12.80
CA ALA A 10 0.33 19.57 -12.70
C ALA A 10 -0.19 19.54 -11.25
N VAL A 11 0.09 18.48 -10.51
CA VAL A 11 -0.26 18.39 -9.08
C VAL A 11 0.48 19.45 -8.27
N GLY A 12 1.74 19.73 -8.56
CA GLY A 12 2.52 20.79 -7.90
C GLY A 12 1.88 22.17 -8.09
N PHE A 13 1.48 22.51 -9.31
CA PHE A 13 0.78 23.77 -9.59
C PHE A 13 -0.60 23.83 -8.90
N LEU A 14 -1.34 22.72 -8.89
CA LEU A 14 -2.63 22.64 -8.19
C LEU A 14 -2.46 22.88 -6.68
N LEU A 15 -1.52 22.20 -6.04
CA LEU A 15 -1.23 22.37 -4.61
C LEU A 15 -0.77 23.78 -4.29
N PHE A 16 0.11 24.36 -5.11
CA PHE A 16 0.54 25.73 -4.95
C PHE A 16 -0.63 26.71 -5.05
N GLY A 17 -1.47 26.55 -6.07
CA GLY A 17 -2.64 27.41 -6.29
C GLY A 17 -3.64 27.35 -5.12
N ILE A 18 -3.94 26.15 -4.62
CA ILE A 18 -4.82 25.96 -3.44
C ILE A 18 -4.24 26.68 -2.23
N GLY A 19 -2.97 26.45 -1.91
CA GLY A 19 -2.32 27.07 -0.76
C GLY A 19 -2.19 28.59 -0.89
N TYR A 20 -1.89 29.07 -2.10
CA TYR A 20 -1.81 30.50 -2.39
C TYR A 20 -3.14 31.21 -2.16
N LEU A 21 -4.23 30.64 -2.67
CA LEU A 21 -5.59 31.17 -2.48
C LEU A 21 -6.04 31.13 -1.02
N TYR A 22 -5.59 30.12 -0.27
CA TYR A 22 -5.94 29.96 1.15
C TYR A 22 -5.20 30.94 2.07
N ALA A 23 -3.87 31.05 1.95
CA ALA A 23 -3.06 31.84 2.88
C ALA A 23 -1.76 32.40 2.24
N GLY A 24 -1.75 32.63 0.92
CA GLY A 24 -0.66 33.29 0.20
C GLY A 24 0.51 32.37 -0.17
N PRO A 25 1.63 32.96 -0.67
CA PRO A 25 2.70 32.20 -1.33
C PRO A 25 3.42 31.22 -0.40
N HIS A 26 3.58 31.52 0.88
CA HIS A 26 4.19 30.62 1.86
C HIS A 26 3.39 29.33 2.03
N MET A 27 2.05 29.42 2.10
CA MET A 27 1.20 28.26 2.18
C MET A 27 1.23 27.44 0.87
N GLY A 28 1.24 28.13 -0.28
CA GLY A 28 1.41 27.48 -1.58
C GLY A 28 2.69 26.65 -1.65
N GLY A 29 3.84 27.24 -1.26
CA GLY A 29 5.12 26.55 -1.18
C GLY A 29 5.11 25.37 -0.19
N SER A 30 4.51 25.56 0.98
CA SER A 30 4.38 24.49 1.99
C SER A 30 3.59 23.31 1.47
N LEU A 31 2.44 23.53 0.81
CA LEU A 31 1.65 22.42 0.25
C LEU A 31 2.41 21.66 -0.85
N VAL A 32 3.21 22.34 -1.67
CA VAL A 32 4.09 21.65 -2.64
C VAL A 32 5.15 20.82 -1.94
N ILE A 33 5.85 21.37 -0.95
CA ILE A 33 6.92 20.66 -0.25
C ILE A 33 6.35 19.43 0.48
N TYR A 34 5.34 19.60 1.31
CA TYR A 34 4.79 18.50 2.11
C TYR A 34 3.88 17.57 1.30
N GLY A 35 2.99 18.11 0.47
CA GLY A 35 2.00 17.36 -0.28
C GLY A 35 2.55 16.63 -1.51
N LEU A 36 3.67 17.08 -2.06
CA LEU A 36 4.30 16.42 -3.20
C LEU A 36 5.63 15.76 -2.81
N PHE A 37 6.65 16.54 -2.42
CA PHE A 37 8.00 16.01 -2.23
C PHE A 37 8.13 15.11 -1.01
N ILE A 38 7.74 15.57 0.17
CA ILE A 38 7.85 14.77 1.40
C ILE A 38 6.98 13.51 1.30
N ARG A 39 5.74 13.64 0.80
CA ARG A 39 4.87 12.50 0.57
C ARG A 39 5.51 11.47 -0.38
N MET A 40 6.10 11.90 -1.49
CA MET A 40 6.76 10.98 -2.45
C MET A 40 7.94 10.26 -1.79
N MET A 41 8.78 10.97 -1.04
CA MET A 41 9.89 10.35 -0.31
C MET A 41 9.40 9.28 0.67
N LEU A 42 8.37 9.58 1.45
CA LEU A 42 7.79 8.64 2.41
C LEU A 42 7.23 7.40 1.69
N VAL A 43 6.47 7.58 0.62
CA VAL A 43 5.92 6.45 -0.16
C VAL A 43 7.03 5.56 -0.71
N TRP A 44 8.10 6.12 -1.27
CA TRP A 44 9.23 5.34 -1.76
C TRP A 44 9.93 4.54 -0.66
N HIS A 45 10.20 5.16 0.50
CA HIS A 45 10.83 4.46 1.61
C HIS A 45 9.95 3.34 2.17
N ILE A 46 8.64 3.57 2.26
CA ILE A 46 7.68 2.54 2.67
C ILE A 46 7.67 1.39 1.65
N THR A 47 7.63 1.68 0.35
CA THR A 47 7.65 0.66 -0.71
C THR A 47 8.97 -0.14 -0.68
N TRP A 48 10.11 0.53 -0.46
CA TRP A 48 11.39 -0.16 -0.29
C TRP A 48 11.42 -1.01 0.98
N ALA A 49 10.81 -0.55 2.09
CA ALA A 49 10.68 -1.33 3.31
C ALA A 49 9.83 -2.59 3.09
N VAL A 50 8.77 -2.52 2.28
CA VAL A 50 8.01 -3.72 1.87
C VAL A 50 8.91 -4.72 1.16
N ASN A 51 9.80 -4.28 0.26
CA ASN A 51 10.65 -5.18 -0.51
C ASN A 51 11.97 -5.58 0.18
N SER A 52 12.37 -4.91 1.24
CA SER A 52 13.62 -5.20 1.96
C SER A 52 13.38 -5.79 3.35
N VAL A 53 12.68 -5.06 4.21
CA VAL A 53 12.45 -5.47 5.60
C VAL A 53 11.64 -6.75 5.67
N THR A 54 10.63 -6.92 4.82
CA THR A 54 9.79 -8.14 4.80
C THR A 54 10.46 -9.35 4.15
N HIS A 55 11.66 -9.22 3.61
CA HIS A 55 12.49 -10.36 3.21
C HIS A 55 13.51 -10.76 4.28
N VAL A 56 13.67 -9.94 5.34
CA VAL A 56 14.63 -10.21 6.42
C VAL A 56 13.92 -10.47 7.74
N TRP A 57 12.87 -9.70 8.05
CA TRP A 57 12.24 -9.68 9.36
C TRP A 57 10.73 -9.89 9.27
N GLY A 58 10.23 -10.82 10.09
CA GLY A 58 8.82 -11.18 10.18
C GLY A 58 8.61 -12.69 10.31
N TYR A 59 7.37 -13.12 10.19
CA TYR A 59 6.99 -14.54 10.23
C TYR A 59 6.48 -15.01 8.86
N ARG A 60 6.47 -16.30 8.65
CA ARG A 60 5.94 -16.95 7.44
C ARG A 60 4.62 -17.64 7.77
N THR A 61 3.61 -17.39 6.97
CA THR A 61 2.33 -18.11 7.03
C THR A 61 2.31 -19.27 6.05
N TYR A 62 2.98 -19.11 4.92
CA TYR A 62 3.04 -20.07 3.83
C TYR A 62 4.47 -20.35 3.43
N GLU A 63 4.69 -21.53 2.87
CA GLU A 63 5.94 -21.84 2.20
C GLU A 63 5.97 -21.15 0.83
N THR A 64 7.02 -20.39 0.57
CA THR A 64 7.29 -19.68 -0.67
C THR A 64 8.69 -19.99 -1.15
N THR A 65 8.95 -19.82 -2.43
CA THR A 65 10.28 -20.04 -3.04
C THR A 65 11.30 -18.95 -2.69
N ASP A 66 10.84 -17.88 -2.04
CA ASP A 66 11.65 -16.75 -1.60
C ASP A 66 11.61 -16.58 -0.07
N ASP A 67 12.32 -15.57 0.45
CA ASP A 67 12.39 -15.25 1.87
C ASP A 67 11.30 -14.29 2.35
N SER A 68 10.22 -14.14 1.61
CA SER A 68 9.11 -13.24 1.98
C SER A 68 8.51 -13.60 3.35
N ARG A 69 8.25 -12.57 4.14
CA ARG A 69 7.71 -12.66 5.51
C ARG A 69 6.59 -11.64 5.71
N ASN A 70 5.69 -11.96 6.61
CA ASN A 70 4.69 -11.04 7.08
C ASN A 70 5.26 -10.20 8.23
N ASN A 71 5.18 -8.89 8.12
CA ASN A 71 5.65 -7.95 9.13
C ASN A 71 4.55 -6.94 9.44
N TRP A 72 4.04 -6.97 10.68
CA TRP A 72 2.92 -6.12 11.09
C TRP A 72 3.26 -4.62 11.10
N LEU A 73 4.51 -4.26 11.43
CA LEU A 73 4.95 -2.87 11.45
C LEU A 73 4.98 -2.30 10.04
N VAL A 74 5.56 -3.04 9.10
CA VAL A 74 5.54 -2.67 7.67
C VAL A 74 4.11 -2.66 7.15
N ALA A 75 3.27 -3.63 7.53
CA ALA A 75 1.86 -3.68 7.12
C ALA A 75 1.07 -2.45 7.59
N PHE A 76 1.35 -1.96 8.79
CA PHE A 76 0.71 -0.75 9.29
C PHE A 76 1.07 0.49 8.46
N PHE A 77 2.36 0.73 8.21
CA PHE A 77 2.80 1.91 7.44
C PHE A 77 2.54 1.79 5.94
N ALA A 78 2.57 0.57 5.39
CA ALA A 78 2.29 0.26 3.99
C ALA A 78 0.83 -0.15 3.74
N VAL A 79 -0.08 0.19 4.66
CA VAL A 79 -1.55 0.00 4.57
C VAL A 79 -1.99 -1.41 4.17
N GLY A 80 -1.23 -2.43 4.57
CA GLY A 80 -1.53 -3.86 4.32
C GLY A 80 -0.45 -4.60 3.52
N GLU A 81 0.39 -3.90 2.75
CA GLU A 81 1.42 -4.52 1.90
C GLU A 81 2.50 -5.29 2.67
N GLY A 82 2.64 -5.07 3.98
CA GLY A 82 3.57 -5.81 4.84
C GLY A 82 3.15 -7.25 5.14
N TRP A 83 1.94 -7.70 4.73
CA TRP A 83 1.56 -9.12 4.71
C TRP A 83 2.15 -9.82 3.49
N HIS A 84 3.44 -9.68 3.32
CA HIS A 84 4.19 -9.91 2.09
C HIS A 84 4.36 -11.40 1.75
N ASN A 85 4.52 -12.26 2.76
CA ASN A 85 4.53 -13.71 2.56
C ASN A 85 3.17 -14.23 2.06
N ASN A 86 2.06 -13.68 2.55
CA ASN A 86 0.73 -14.03 2.07
C ASN A 86 0.56 -13.62 0.60
N HIS A 87 1.02 -12.41 0.25
CA HIS A 87 0.99 -11.91 -1.12
C HIS A 87 1.84 -12.76 -2.06
N HIS A 88 3.06 -13.11 -1.68
CA HIS A 88 3.94 -13.96 -2.49
C HIS A 88 3.41 -15.39 -2.67
N ALA A 89 2.75 -15.94 -1.64
CA ALA A 89 2.11 -17.26 -1.75
C ALA A 89 0.86 -17.24 -2.64
N PHE A 90 0.10 -16.14 -2.65
CA PHE A 90 -1.16 -16.01 -3.40
C PHE A 90 -1.28 -14.63 -4.06
N PRO A 91 -0.44 -14.32 -5.08
CA PRO A 91 -0.35 -12.98 -5.68
C PRO A 91 -1.64 -12.54 -6.37
N ALA A 92 -2.50 -13.48 -6.78
CA ALA A 92 -3.80 -13.18 -7.37
C ALA A 92 -4.90 -12.87 -6.34
N CYS A 93 -4.63 -13.01 -5.04
CA CYS A 93 -5.61 -12.68 -4.00
C CYS A 93 -5.59 -11.17 -3.74
N ALA A 94 -6.72 -10.51 -3.88
CA ALA A 94 -6.84 -9.07 -3.64
C ALA A 94 -6.70 -8.67 -2.16
N ARG A 95 -6.79 -9.64 -1.27
CA ARG A 95 -6.62 -9.44 0.17
C ARG A 95 -5.28 -10.04 0.62
N ALA A 96 -4.38 -9.21 1.12
CA ALA A 96 -3.09 -9.64 1.63
C ALA A 96 -3.15 -10.17 3.09
N GLY A 97 -4.05 -9.68 3.92
CA GLY A 97 -4.26 -10.18 5.29
C GLY A 97 -5.08 -11.47 5.32
N HIS A 98 -4.47 -12.61 5.66
CA HIS A 98 -5.10 -13.94 5.64
C HIS A 98 -5.51 -14.46 7.03
N ARG A 99 -5.06 -13.81 8.11
CA ARG A 99 -5.53 -14.08 9.48
C ARG A 99 -6.46 -12.97 9.93
N TRP A 100 -7.30 -13.23 10.94
CA TRP A 100 -8.29 -12.26 11.42
C TRP A 100 -7.66 -10.96 11.96
N TRP A 101 -6.44 -11.03 12.47
CA TRP A 101 -5.67 -9.91 13.02
C TRP A 101 -4.70 -9.26 11.99
N GLU A 102 -4.51 -9.88 10.82
CA GLU A 102 -3.75 -9.32 9.71
C GLU A 102 -4.62 -8.29 8.97
N ILE A 103 -4.71 -7.09 9.55
CA ILE A 103 -5.55 -6.02 9.00
C ILE A 103 -4.94 -5.52 7.71
N ASP A 104 -5.68 -5.66 6.62
CA ASP A 104 -5.34 -5.13 5.31
C ASP A 104 -6.17 -3.86 5.05
N ILE A 105 -5.56 -2.71 5.35
CA ILE A 105 -6.23 -1.41 5.25
C ILE A 105 -6.60 -1.10 3.80
N SER A 106 -5.71 -1.40 2.84
CA SER A 106 -5.98 -1.18 1.41
C SER A 106 -7.22 -1.95 0.95
N TYR A 107 -7.31 -3.21 1.32
CA TYR A 107 -8.48 -4.03 1.01
C TYR A 107 -9.75 -3.48 1.66
N LEU A 108 -9.70 -3.17 2.97
CA LEU A 108 -10.88 -2.74 3.74
C LEU A 108 -11.41 -1.36 3.33
N VAL A 109 -10.50 -0.42 2.99
CA VAL A 109 -10.88 0.98 2.73
C VAL A 109 -11.11 1.24 1.23
N VAL A 110 -10.48 0.48 0.34
CA VAL A 110 -10.59 0.70 -1.11
C VAL A 110 -11.35 -0.43 -1.79
N ILE A 111 -10.81 -1.66 -1.73
CA ILE A 111 -11.35 -2.77 -2.54
C ILE A 111 -12.75 -3.17 -2.08
N TRP A 112 -12.92 -3.41 -0.79
CA TRP A 112 -14.20 -3.86 -0.24
C TRP A 112 -15.36 -2.86 -0.47
N PRO A 113 -15.22 -1.54 -0.19
CA PRO A 113 -16.28 -0.57 -0.50
C PRO A 113 -16.62 -0.48 -1.98
N LEU A 114 -15.61 -0.45 -2.87
CA LEU A 114 -15.84 -0.39 -4.32
C LEU A 114 -16.56 -1.65 -4.84
N LYS A 115 -16.28 -2.82 -4.25
CA LYS A 115 -16.98 -4.06 -4.52
C LYS A 115 -18.44 -3.99 -4.03
N MET A 116 -18.68 -3.46 -2.82
CA MET A 116 -20.03 -3.33 -2.25
C MET A 116 -20.94 -2.44 -3.09
N ILE A 117 -20.42 -1.33 -3.62
CA ILE A 117 -21.17 -0.42 -4.51
C ILE A 117 -21.11 -0.84 -5.99
N ARG A 118 -20.56 -2.02 -6.29
CA ARG A 118 -20.49 -2.62 -7.62
C ARG A 118 -19.73 -1.80 -8.68
N ILE A 119 -18.80 -0.95 -8.28
CA ILE A 119 -17.88 -0.27 -9.20
C ILE A 119 -16.84 -1.26 -9.72
N ILE A 120 -16.40 -2.19 -8.87
CA ILE A 120 -15.54 -3.31 -9.26
C ILE A 120 -16.27 -4.63 -9.00
N TRP A 121 -16.07 -5.59 -9.89
CA TRP A 121 -16.58 -6.95 -9.79
C TRP A 121 -15.47 -7.93 -10.15
N ASP A 122 -15.71 -9.19 -9.99
CA ASP A 122 -14.72 -10.26 -10.27
C ASP A 122 -13.43 -10.13 -9.45
N VAL A 123 -13.58 -9.71 -8.19
CA VAL A 123 -12.46 -9.57 -7.25
C VAL A 123 -12.18 -10.93 -6.61
N ASN A 124 -10.97 -11.45 -6.87
CA ASN A 124 -10.50 -12.66 -6.19
C ASN A 124 -10.06 -12.35 -4.76
N ASP A 125 -10.99 -12.39 -3.82
CA ASP A 125 -10.76 -12.12 -2.39
C ASP A 125 -11.01 -13.35 -1.49
N LYS A 126 -11.17 -14.53 -2.11
CA LYS A 126 -11.30 -15.79 -1.38
C LYS A 126 -9.97 -16.15 -0.72
N LEU A 127 -10.01 -16.24 0.61
CA LEU A 127 -8.83 -16.68 1.35
C LEU A 127 -8.48 -18.13 1.01
N PRO A 128 -7.18 -18.46 0.90
CA PRO A 128 -6.75 -19.83 0.68
C PRO A 128 -7.11 -20.72 1.89
N ASP A 129 -7.18 -22.03 1.63
CA ASP A 129 -7.44 -23.01 2.66
C ASP A 129 -6.42 -22.92 3.81
N LYS A 130 -6.94 -23.00 5.03
CA LYS A 130 -6.10 -22.96 6.24
C LYS A 130 -5.08 -24.10 6.31
N SER A 131 -5.39 -25.25 5.71
CA SER A 131 -4.48 -26.41 5.63
C SER A 131 -3.16 -26.13 4.90
N LYS A 132 -3.12 -25.06 4.10
CA LYS A 132 -1.89 -24.62 3.39
C LYS A 132 -0.94 -23.78 4.25
N ARG A 133 -1.33 -23.44 5.47
CA ARG A 133 -0.51 -22.64 6.39
C ARG A 133 0.55 -23.50 7.06
N LEU A 134 1.72 -22.94 7.27
CA LEU A 134 2.77 -23.60 8.05
C LEU A 134 2.31 -23.76 9.52
N GLY A 135 2.54 -24.93 10.09
CA GLY A 135 2.29 -25.19 11.51
C GLY A 135 0.80 -25.30 11.91
N THR A 136 -0.08 -25.67 11.00
CA THR A 136 -1.48 -26.04 11.29
C THR A 136 -1.66 -27.53 11.27
#